data_aa657d8af1c1bdbfbf424377cba714e4
#
_entry.id   aa657d8af1c1bdbfbf424377cba714e4
#
_cell.length_a   1.000
_cell.length_b   1.000
_cell.length_c   1.000
_cell.angle_alpha   90.00
_cell.angle_beta   90.00
_cell.angle_gamma   90.00
#
_symmetry.space_group_name_H-M   'P 1'
#
loop_
_entity.id
_entity.type
_entity.pdbx_description
1 polymer ?
#
loop_
_entity_poly.entity_id
_entity_poly.type
_entity_poly.pdbx_seq_one_letter_code
_entity_poly.pdbx_strand_id
1 'polypeptide(L)'
;MRRRKKRNNTIWWLVGILGLLTVLCLLALWTAAGMATSRVGEAVKPLVSIQRDGYILRKYPAHTVAATVVEGERYTRAMFRGFEVLNRYISGNNDQKKRIPMTAPVLQGMREKGGGFEIAFILPDDLEGSGGAPQPGDKRVWIDRRPPMFMAVRPFSGYATSEYAAEQIAILKDLLERDGIQTARPPAVAQFDPPW
;
A
#
# COMPACT_ATOMS: atom_id res chain seq x y z
N MET A 1 74.86 8.08 10.10
CA MET A 1 73.70 9.01 10.09
C MET A 1 72.49 8.37 9.38
N ARG A 2 71.50 7.88 10.13
CA ARG A 2 70.24 7.29 9.55
C ARG A 2 69.19 8.40 9.46
N ARG A 3 68.86 8.90 8.24
CA ARG A 3 67.74 9.83 8.02
C ARG A 3 66.41 9.07 8.20
N ARG A 4 65.66 9.33 9.28
CA ARG A 4 64.28 8.89 9.47
C ARG A 4 63.41 9.57 8.42
N LYS A 5 62.85 8.77 7.46
CA LYS A 5 61.87 9.19 6.49
C LYS A 5 60.56 9.55 7.22
N LYS A 6 60.24 10.82 7.33
CA LYS A 6 59.00 11.32 7.92
C LYS A 6 57.84 10.81 7.05
N ARG A 7 57.10 9.83 7.55
CA ARG A 7 55.97 9.22 6.84
C ARG A 7 54.88 10.29 6.77
N ASN A 8 54.45 10.70 5.56
CA ASN A 8 53.39 11.68 5.33
C ASN A 8 52.03 11.12 5.80
N ASN A 9 51.75 11.18 7.08
CA ASN A 9 50.46 10.76 7.65
C ASN A 9 49.31 11.63 7.13
N THR A 10 49.58 12.86 6.70
CA THR A 10 48.60 13.81 6.16
C THR A 10 47.87 13.27 4.92
N ILE A 11 48.61 12.58 4.03
CA ILE A 11 48.02 12.01 2.81
C ILE A 11 46.99 10.89 3.18
N TRP A 12 47.33 10.05 4.15
CA TRP A 12 46.42 8.99 4.60
C TRP A 12 45.17 9.52 5.29
N TRP A 13 45.28 10.64 6.03
CA TRP A 13 44.13 11.33 6.61
C TRP A 13 43.25 11.93 5.53
N LEU A 14 43.80 12.56 4.48
CA LEU A 14 43.04 13.09 3.35
C LEU A 14 42.31 11.99 2.57
N VAL A 15 42.95 10.85 2.32
CA VAL A 15 42.35 9.69 1.68
C VAL A 15 41.21 9.14 2.54
N GLY A 16 41.37 9.06 3.86
CA GLY A 16 40.32 8.61 4.79
C GLY A 16 39.09 9.54 4.79
N ILE A 17 39.33 10.87 4.82
CA ILE A 17 38.22 11.85 4.77
C ILE A 17 37.50 11.79 3.43
N LEU A 18 38.22 11.68 2.31
CA LEU A 18 37.63 11.56 0.99
C LEU A 18 36.79 10.29 0.87
N GLY A 19 37.29 9.16 1.39
CA GLY A 19 36.54 7.90 1.45
C GLY A 19 35.25 7.97 2.28
N LEU A 20 35.32 8.66 3.44
CA LEU A 20 34.15 8.89 4.27
C LEU A 20 33.11 9.77 3.56
N LEU A 21 33.53 10.83 2.91
CA LEU A 21 32.63 11.72 2.16
C LEU A 21 31.95 11.00 0.99
N THR A 22 32.64 10.13 0.26
CA THR A 22 32.05 9.34 -0.82
C THR A 22 31.01 8.37 -0.29
N VAL A 23 31.26 7.68 0.83
CA VAL A 23 30.28 6.79 1.46
C VAL A 23 29.04 7.57 1.92
N LEU A 24 29.20 8.72 2.54
CA LEU A 24 28.08 9.58 2.97
C LEU A 24 27.27 10.09 1.78
N CYS A 25 27.91 10.49 0.68
CA CYS A 25 27.23 10.86 -0.56
C CYS A 25 26.43 9.69 -1.16
N LEU A 26 27.00 8.49 -1.20
CA LEU A 26 26.30 7.31 -1.71
C LEU A 26 25.11 6.93 -0.84
N LEU A 27 25.23 7.02 0.49
CA LEU A 27 24.11 6.81 1.42
C LEU A 27 23.02 7.88 1.23
N ALA A 28 23.41 9.16 1.07
CA ALA A 28 22.46 10.24 0.81
C ALA A 28 21.73 10.06 -0.54
N LEU A 29 22.43 9.64 -1.58
CA LEU A 29 21.83 9.33 -2.88
C LEU A 29 20.89 8.11 -2.79
N TRP A 30 21.26 7.10 -2.03
CA TRP A 30 20.42 5.90 -1.85
C TRP A 30 19.15 6.21 -1.06
N THR A 31 19.26 7.02 0.00
CA THR A 31 18.06 7.47 0.76
C THR A 31 17.18 8.40 -0.08
N ALA A 32 17.75 9.32 -0.87
CA ALA A 32 17.01 10.18 -1.76
C ALA A 32 16.28 9.39 -2.87
N ALA A 33 16.95 8.38 -3.48
CA ALA A 33 16.35 7.48 -4.46
C ALA A 33 15.23 6.64 -3.83
N GLY A 34 15.43 6.11 -2.62
CA GLY A 34 14.41 5.37 -1.87
C GLY A 34 13.16 6.20 -1.59
N MET A 35 13.32 7.47 -1.18
CA MET A 35 12.20 8.39 -0.97
C MET A 35 11.49 8.79 -2.26
N ALA A 36 12.19 8.86 -3.40
CA ALA A 36 11.59 9.18 -4.70
C ALA A 36 10.77 8.02 -5.27
N THR A 37 11.15 6.77 -5.00
CA THR A 37 10.45 5.58 -5.50
C THR A 37 9.25 5.16 -4.65
N SER A 38 9.13 5.65 -3.42
CA SER A 38 8.04 5.29 -2.49
C SER A 38 6.74 6.07 -2.67
N ARG A 39 6.67 7.01 -3.63
CA ARG A 39 5.40 7.68 -3.97
C ARG A 39 4.59 6.82 -4.94
N VAL A 40 4.05 5.73 -4.45
CA VAL A 40 2.93 5.06 -5.11
C VAL A 40 1.77 6.06 -5.09
N GLY A 41 1.33 6.53 -6.25
CA GLY A 41 0.26 7.52 -6.35
C GLY A 41 -1.05 6.96 -5.76
N GLU A 42 -1.79 7.79 -5.02
CA GLU A 42 -3.15 7.43 -4.60
C GLU A 42 -4.02 7.26 -5.86
N ALA A 43 -4.53 6.04 -6.08
CA ALA A 43 -5.26 5.69 -7.29
C ALA A 43 -6.58 6.45 -7.41
N VAL A 44 -7.28 6.66 -6.30
CA VAL A 44 -8.60 7.28 -6.27
C VAL A 44 -8.65 8.33 -5.17
N LYS A 45 -8.85 9.58 -5.59
CA LYS A 45 -9.04 10.71 -4.65
C LYS A 45 -10.51 10.85 -4.26
N PRO A 46 -10.81 11.17 -3.01
CA PRO A 46 -12.18 11.43 -2.60
C PRO A 46 -12.70 12.72 -3.27
N LEU A 47 -13.95 12.67 -3.74
CA LEU A 47 -14.67 13.83 -4.29
C LEU A 47 -15.08 14.83 -3.20
N VAL A 48 -15.42 14.31 -2.01
CA VAL A 48 -15.85 15.07 -0.85
C VAL A 48 -15.21 14.49 0.39
N SER A 49 -14.79 15.33 1.32
CA SER A 49 -14.28 14.93 2.63
C SER A 49 -14.92 15.82 3.70
N ILE A 50 -15.62 15.21 4.65
CA ILE A 50 -16.29 15.87 5.76
C ILE A 50 -15.64 15.40 7.05
N GLN A 51 -14.98 16.32 7.76
CA GLN A 51 -14.35 16.02 9.04
C GLN A 51 -15.41 15.80 10.11
N ARG A 52 -15.26 14.74 10.89
CA ARG A 52 -16.04 14.43 12.09
C ARG A 52 -15.11 14.28 13.30
N ASP A 53 -15.68 14.25 14.47
CA ASP A 53 -14.91 13.98 15.68
C ASP A 53 -14.44 12.52 15.72
N GLY A 54 -13.14 12.30 15.49
CA GLY A 54 -12.49 11.00 15.50
C GLY A 54 -12.47 10.26 14.17
N TYR A 55 -13.14 10.71 13.11
CA TYR A 55 -13.13 10.08 11.78
C TYR A 55 -13.45 11.10 10.66
N ILE A 56 -13.34 10.66 9.39
CA ILE A 56 -13.62 11.47 8.21
C ILE A 56 -14.65 10.72 7.35
N LEU A 57 -15.73 11.38 6.95
CA LEU A 57 -16.61 10.85 5.91
C LEU A 57 -16.07 11.28 4.54
N ARG A 58 -15.74 10.31 3.67
CA ARG A 58 -15.23 10.54 2.33
C ARG A 58 -16.16 9.94 1.28
N LYS A 59 -16.47 10.71 0.24
CA LYS A 59 -17.17 10.21 -0.94
C LYS A 59 -16.15 9.86 -2.01
N TYR A 60 -16.05 8.59 -2.38
CA TYR A 60 -15.19 8.14 -3.47
C TYR A 60 -16.00 7.97 -4.76
N PRO A 61 -15.41 8.26 -5.93
CA PRO A 61 -16.02 7.96 -7.23
C PRO A 61 -16.08 6.45 -7.47
N ALA A 62 -16.77 6.06 -8.54
CA ALA A 62 -16.68 4.69 -9.03
C ALA A 62 -15.23 4.38 -9.41
N HIS A 63 -14.76 3.17 -9.08
CA HIS A 63 -13.41 2.72 -9.38
C HIS A 63 -13.36 1.23 -9.59
N THR A 64 -12.39 0.77 -10.37
CA THR A 64 -12.19 -0.65 -10.65
C THR A 64 -11.12 -1.23 -9.76
N VAL A 65 -11.34 -2.44 -9.26
CA VAL A 65 -10.38 -3.19 -8.44
C VAL A 65 -10.11 -4.56 -9.05
N ALA A 66 -8.89 -5.05 -8.88
CA ALA A 66 -8.56 -6.46 -9.00
C ALA A 66 -8.57 -7.06 -7.59
N ALA A 67 -9.33 -8.11 -7.36
CA ALA A 67 -9.53 -8.67 -6.04
C ALA A 67 -9.27 -10.18 -6.01
N THR A 68 -8.89 -10.68 -4.84
CA THR A 68 -8.74 -12.10 -4.54
C THR A 68 -9.18 -12.38 -3.10
N VAL A 69 -9.54 -13.64 -2.81
CA VAL A 69 -9.87 -14.10 -1.45
C VAL A 69 -8.87 -15.15 -1.01
N VAL A 70 -8.44 -15.04 0.24
CA VAL A 70 -7.61 -16.02 0.92
C VAL A 70 -8.35 -16.55 2.14
N GLU A 71 -8.61 -17.85 2.15
CA GLU A 71 -9.34 -18.56 3.21
C GLU A 71 -8.36 -19.37 4.08
N GLY A 72 -8.78 -19.68 5.32
CA GLY A 72 -8.07 -20.60 6.22
C GLY A 72 -6.73 -20.11 6.75
N GLU A 73 -6.38 -18.83 6.58
CA GLU A 73 -5.11 -18.25 7.00
C GLU A 73 -5.31 -17.17 8.08
N ARG A 74 -4.22 -16.93 8.86
CA ARG A 74 -4.17 -15.76 9.73
C ARG A 74 -4.05 -14.49 8.89
N TYR A 75 -4.55 -13.37 9.41
CA TYR A 75 -4.57 -12.06 8.75
C TYR A 75 -3.28 -11.74 7.99
N THR A 76 -2.13 -11.71 8.67
CA THR A 76 -0.85 -11.34 8.05
C THR A 76 -0.48 -12.26 6.88
N ARG A 77 -0.67 -13.59 7.04
CA ARG A 77 -0.36 -14.55 5.98
C ARG A 77 -1.33 -14.44 4.80
N ALA A 78 -2.60 -14.21 5.08
CA ALA A 78 -3.62 -13.95 4.04
C ALA A 78 -3.24 -12.73 3.20
N MET A 79 -2.76 -11.66 3.87
CA MET A 79 -2.27 -10.46 3.21
C MET A 79 -1.15 -10.75 2.21
N PHE A 80 -0.08 -11.43 2.66
CA PHE A 80 1.05 -11.76 1.78
C PHE A 80 0.63 -12.65 0.60
N ARG A 81 -0.21 -13.66 0.84
CA ARG A 81 -0.68 -14.54 -0.24
C ARG A 81 -1.57 -13.81 -1.24
N GLY A 82 -2.50 -12.99 -0.76
CA GLY A 82 -3.37 -12.20 -1.64
C GLY A 82 -2.58 -11.19 -2.44
N PHE A 83 -1.63 -10.50 -1.79
CA PHE A 83 -0.72 -9.58 -2.48
C PHE A 83 0.09 -10.30 -3.58
N GLU A 84 0.66 -11.47 -3.30
CA GLU A 84 1.41 -12.25 -4.29
C GLU A 84 0.56 -12.63 -5.51
N VAL A 85 -0.68 -13.06 -5.29
CA VAL A 85 -1.61 -13.41 -6.37
C VAL A 85 -1.92 -12.19 -7.23
N LEU A 86 -2.26 -11.06 -6.62
CA LEU A 86 -2.60 -9.82 -7.32
C LEU A 86 -1.36 -9.19 -7.99
N ASN A 87 -0.19 -9.28 -7.36
CA ASN A 87 1.06 -8.79 -7.94
C ASN A 87 1.41 -9.53 -9.23
N ARG A 88 1.16 -10.84 -9.32
CA ARG A 88 1.32 -11.59 -10.57
C ARG A 88 0.39 -11.05 -11.66
N TYR A 89 -0.85 -10.75 -11.34
CA TYR A 89 -1.81 -10.16 -12.28
C TYR A 89 -1.29 -8.83 -12.85
N ILE A 90 -0.91 -7.87 -12.00
CA ILE A 90 -0.42 -6.57 -12.45
C ILE A 90 0.95 -6.64 -13.12
N SER A 91 1.73 -7.70 -12.87
CA SER A 91 3.02 -7.95 -13.52
C SER A 91 2.91 -8.60 -14.90
N GLY A 92 1.69 -8.82 -15.42
CA GLY A 92 1.45 -9.32 -16.77
C GLY A 92 0.87 -10.73 -16.83
N ASN A 93 0.47 -11.34 -15.71
CA ASN A 93 -0.31 -12.59 -15.73
C ASN A 93 -1.79 -12.28 -16.03
N ASN A 94 -2.03 -11.74 -17.23
CA ASN A 94 -3.33 -11.40 -17.78
C ASN A 94 -3.33 -11.73 -19.29
N ASP A 95 -4.50 -11.70 -19.91
CA ASP A 95 -4.71 -12.07 -21.31
C ASP A 95 -3.92 -11.19 -22.30
N GLN A 96 -3.67 -9.92 -21.96
CA GLN A 96 -2.93 -8.97 -22.78
C GLN A 96 -1.42 -8.95 -22.50
N LYS A 97 -0.92 -9.73 -21.52
CA LYS A 97 0.48 -9.68 -21.04
C LYS A 97 0.93 -8.26 -20.64
N LYS A 98 -0.03 -7.41 -20.31
CA LYS A 98 0.17 -5.98 -20.00
C LYS A 98 0.60 -5.82 -18.54
N ARG A 99 1.66 -5.05 -18.31
CA ARG A 99 1.99 -4.57 -16.96
C ARG A 99 1.09 -3.42 -16.56
N ILE A 100 0.54 -3.49 -15.36
CA ILE A 100 -0.33 -2.49 -14.77
C ILE A 100 0.45 -1.84 -13.62
N PRO A 101 0.54 -0.50 -13.56
CA PRO A 101 1.21 0.17 -12.45
C PRO A 101 0.59 -0.18 -11.10
N MET A 102 1.43 -0.39 -10.08
CA MET A 102 0.95 -0.54 -8.70
C MET A 102 0.43 0.79 -8.19
N THR A 103 -0.72 0.76 -7.52
CA THR A 103 -1.34 1.93 -6.91
C THR A 103 -1.54 1.71 -5.40
N ALA A 104 -1.77 2.78 -4.67
CA ALA A 104 -2.16 2.76 -3.27
C ALA A 104 -3.58 3.33 -3.11
N PRO A 105 -4.32 2.91 -2.08
CA PRO A 105 -4.00 1.88 -1.10
C PRO A 105 -4.27 0.45 -1.59
N VAL A 106 -3.67 -0.53 -0.89
CA VAL A 106 -4.14 -1.92 -0.91
C VAL A 106 -5.28 -2.07 0.08
N LEU A 107 -6.41 -2.55 -0.39
CA LEU A 107 -7.59 -2.77 0.44
C LEU A 107 -7.57 -4.20 1.01
N GLN A 108 -7.91 -4.32 2.30
CA GLN A 108 -7.87 -5.57 3.04
C GLN A 108 -9.10 -5.65 3.94
N GLY A 109 -10.02 -6.53 3.63
CA GLY A 109 -11.28 -6.65 4.36
C GLY A 109 -11.60 -8.09 4.75
N MET A 110 -12.30 -8.27 5.87
CA MET A 110 -12.95 -9.55 6.18
C MET A 110 -14.20 -9.72 5.32
N ARG A 111 -14.46 -10.94 4.86
CA ARG A 111 -15.72 -11.25 4.18
C ARG A 111 -16.84 -11.51 5.20
N GLU A 112 -18.03 -11.00 4.90
CA GLU A 112 -19.22 -11.31 5.72
C GLU A 112 -19.66 -12.76 5.62
N LYS A 113 -19.51 -13.35 4.43
CA LYS A 113 -19.96 -14.74 4.15
C LYS A 113 -18.80 -15.57 3.62
N GLY A 114 -18.66 -16.79 4.09
CA GLY A 114 -17.68 -17.75 3.61
C GLY A 114 -16.33 -17.71 4.31
N GLY A 115 -16.11 -16.75 5.22
CA GLY A 115 -14.82 -16.59 5.90
C GLY A 115 -13.68 -16.09 4.99
N GLY A 116 -12.51 -15.89 5.58
CA GLY A 116 -11.32 -15.41 4.85
C GLY A 116 -11.23 -13.89 4.70
N PHE A 117 -10.20 -13.48 3.98
CA PHE A 117 -9.87 -12.08 3.74
C PHE A 117 -9.93 -11.77 2.25
N GLU A 118 -10.62 -10.70 1.88
CA GLU A 118 -10.54 -10.11 0.56
C GLU A 118 -9.38 -9.13 0.52
N ILE A 119 -8.51 -9.30 -0.46
CA ILE A 119 -7.44 -8.36 -0.78
C ILE A 119 -7.75 -7.77 -2.15
N ALA A 120 -7.64 -6.45 -2.28
CA ALA A 120 -7.92 -5.79 -3.54
C ALA A 120 -6.90 -4.68 -3.85
N PHE A 121 -6.47 -4.63 -5.10
CA PHE A 121 -5.70 -3.53 -5.68
C PHE A 121 -6.64 -2.63 -6.46
N ILE A 122 -6.61 -1.34 -6.18
CA ILE A 122 -7.32 -0.37 -7.00
C ILE A 122 -6.56 -0.25 -8.32
N LEU A 123 -7.24 -0.37 -9.43
CA LEU A 123 -6.61 -0.25 -10.75
C LEU A 123 -6.58 1.22 -11.20
N PRO A 124 -5.56 1.64 -11.97
CA PRO A 124 -5.49 2.98 -12.52
C PRO A 124 -6.69 3.31 -13.43
N ASP A 125 -7.17 4.55 -13.37
CA ASP A 125 -8.34 5.02 -14.15
C ASP A 125 -8.10 5.00 -15.67
N ASP A 126 -6.85 5.12 -16.12
CA ASP A 126 -6.47 5.09 -17.54
C ASP A 126 -6.74 3.73 -18.23
N LEU A 127 -6.90 2.66 -17.44
CA LEU A 127 -7.32 1.36 -17.99
C LEU A 127 -8.75 1.40 -18.53
N GLU A 128 -9.64 2.24 -18.00
CA GLU A 128 -11.01 2.38 -18.49
C GLU A 128 -11.05 2.98 -19.90
N GLY A 129 -10.15 3.92 -20.19
CA GLY A 129 -10.01 4.54 -21.53
C GLY A 129 -9.35 3.63 -22.59
N SER A 130 -8.66 2.57 -22.18
CA SER A 130 -7.90 1.67 -23.07
C SER A 130 -8.57 0.31 -23.32
N GLY A 131 -9.89 0.20 -23.15
CA GLY A 131 -10.64 -1.05 -23.38
C GLY A 131 -10.92 -1.86 -22.12
N GLY A 132 -10.65 -1.29 -20.95
CA GLY A 132 -10.89 -1.92 -19.65
C GLY A 132 -9.69 -2.66 -19.09
N ALA A 133 -9.85 -3.18 -17.87
CA ALA A 133 -8.82 -3.97 -17.22
C ALA A 133 -8.64 -5.32 -17.94
N PRO A 134 -7.39 -5.77 -18.23
CA PRO A 134 -7.13 -7.07 -18.85
C PRO A 134 -7.72 -8.20 -18.02
N GLN A 135 -8.15 -9.27 -18.67
CA GLN A 135 -8.70 -10.44 -17.98
C GLN A 135 -7.59 -11.20 -17.21
N PRO A 136 -7.80 -11.52 -15.92
CA PRO A 136 -6.80 -12.24 -15.13
C PRO A 136 -6.51 -13.64 -15.71
N GLY A 137 -5.23 -14.02 -15.76
CA GLY A 137 -4.83 -15.38 -16.10
C GLY A 137 -5.00 -16.38 -14.93
N ASP A 138 -5.14 -15.90 -13.70
CA ASP A 138 -5.39 -16.71 -12.51
C ASP A 138 -6.88 -16.62 -12.12
N LYS A 139 -7.58 -17.76 -12.08
CA LYS A 139 -9.02 -17.85 -11.77
C LYS A 139 -9.37 -17.34 -10.34
N ARG A 140 -8.40 -17.20 -9.46
CA ARG A 140 -8.59 -16.65 -8.12
C ARG A 140 -8.70 -15.14 -8.12
N VAL A 141 -8.34 -14.47 -9.22
CA VAL A 141 -8.44 -13.02 -9.38
C VAL A 141 -9.68 -12.70 -10.19
N TRP A 142 -10.45 -11.73 -9.73
CA TRP A 142 -11.55 -11.15 -10.50
C TRP A 142 -11.46 -9.64 -10.52
N ILE A 143 -12.05 -9.05 -11.54
CA ILE A 143 -12.16 -7.61 -11.69
C ILE A 143 -13.57 -7.20 -11.23
N ASP A 144 -13.64 -6.20 -10.36
CA ASP A 144 -14.88 -5.68 -9.81
C ASP A 144 -14.93 -4.15 -9.97
N ARG A 145 -16.07 -3.64 -10.48
CA ARG A 145 -16.30 -2.19 -10.56
C ARG A 145 -17.13 -1.76 -9.36
N ARG A 146 -16.50 -1.05 -8.45
CA ARG A 146 -17.13 -0.51 -7.27
C ARG A 146 -17.90 0.77 -7.58
N PRO A 147 -19.18 0.89 -7.22
CA PRO A 147 -19.96 2.11 -7.44
C PRO A 147 -19.43 3.26 -6.57
N PRO A 148 -19.82 4.51 -6.86
CA PRO A 148 -19.53 5.61 -5.96
C PRO A 148 -20.10 5.32 -4.57
N MET A 149 -19.31 5.58 -3.52
CA MET A 149 -19.73 5.27 -2.16
C MET A 149 -19.19 6.27 -1.13
N PHE A 150 -19.90 6.41 -0.03
CA PHE A 150 -19.39 7.05 1.17
C PHE A 150 -18.66 6.03 2.03
N MET A 151 -17.51 6.43 2.54
CA MET A 151 -16.69 5.66 3.48
C MET A 151 -16.41 6.50 4.72
N ALA A 152 -16.61 5.92 5.89
CA ALA A 152 -16.08 6.44 7.13
C ALA A 152 -14.64 5.99 7.28
N VAL A 153 -13.71 6.90 7.40
CA VAL A 153 -12.27 6.66 7.42
C VAL A 153 -11.67 7.16 8.71
N ARG A 154 -10.98 6.29 9.44
CA ARG A 154 -10.16 6.65 10.59
C ARG A 154 -8.69 6.43 10.24
N PRO A 155 -7.90 7.50 10.04
CA PRO A 155 -6.47 7.38 9.79
C PRO A 155 -5.74 6.89 11.05
N PHE A 156 -4.79 5.99 10.85
CA PHE A 156 -3.84 5.58 11.89
C PHE A 156 -2.47 5.32 11.27
N SER A 157 -1.43 5.28 12.06
CA SER A 157 -0.03 5.06 11.64
C SER A 157 0.57 3.88 12.38
N GLY A 158 1.68 3.36 11.86
CA GLY A 158 2.39 2.20 12.41
C GLY A 158 2.05 0.90 11.67
N TYR A 159 2.60 -0.21 12.16
CA TYR A 159 2.35 -1.53 11.56
C TYR A 159 0.92 -1.98 11.85
N ALA A 160 0.15 -2.25 10.81
CA ALA A 160 -1.21 -2.78 10.90
C ALA A 160 -1.18 -4.28 11.26
N THR A 161 -0.82 -4.62 12.51
CA THR A 161 -1.01 -5.98 13.00
C THR A 161 -2.49 -6.31 13.09
N SER A 162 -2.86 -7.60 13.16
CA SER A 162 -4.26 -8.03 13.30
C SER A 162 -4.93 -7.40 14.54
N GLU A 163 -4.20 -7.34 15.64
CA GLU A 163 -4.68 -6.81 16.93
C GLU A 163 -4.89 -5.30 16.84
N TYR A 164 -3.90 -4.56 16.30
CA TYR A 164 -3.99 -3.12 16.17
C TYR A 164 -5.06 -2.69 15.15
N ALA A 165 -5.16 -3.39 14.03
CA ALA A 165 -6.23 -3.15 13.06
C ALA A 165 -7.62 -3.40 13.67
N ALA A 166 -7.79 -4.49 14.45
CA ALA A 166 -9.03 -4.78 15.15
C ALA A 166 -9.40 -3.70 16.18
N GLU A 167 -8.43 -3.17 16.92
CA GLU A 167 -8.63 -2.06 17.84
C GLU A 167 -9.11 -0.80 17.12
N GLN A 168 -8.43 -0.40 16.02
CA GLN A 168 -8.82 0.77 15.23
C GLN A 168 -10.22 0.62 14.61
N ILE A 169 -10.58 -0.59 14.19
CA ILE A 169 -11.91 -0.92 13.69
C ILE A 169 -12.96 -0.81 14.81
N ALA A 170 -12.67 -1.29 16.02
CA ALA A 170 -13.58 -1.17 17.15
C ALA A 170 -13.85 0.30 17.49
N ILE A 171 -12.80 1.11 17.60
CA ILE A 171 -12.94 2.55 17.83
C ILE A 171 -13.80 3.22 16.75
N LEU A 172 -13.58 2.89 15.47
CA LEU A 172 -14.38 3.47 14.39
C LEU A 172 -15.85 3.04 14.50
N LYS A 173 -16.14 1.79 14.84
CA LYS A 173 -17.51 1.30 15.04
C LYS A 173 -18.23 2.05 16.16
N ASP A 174 -17.56 2.24 17.30
CA ASP A 174 -18.13 2.98 18.45
C ASP A 174 -18.45 4.43 18.07
N LEU A 175 -17.57 5.09 17.30
CA LEU A 175 -17.78 6.45 16.80
C LEU A 175 -18.98 6.55 15.85
N LEU A 176 -19.13 5.55 14.95
CA LEU A 176 -20.26 5.50 14.02
C LEU A 176 -21.57 5.21 14.71
N GLU A 177 -21.57 4.32 15.71
CA GLU A 177 -22.75 4.02 16.55
C GLU A 177 -23.17 5.27 17.35
N ARG A 178 -22.22 5.98 17.98
CA ARG A 178 -22.48 7.27 18.66
C ARG A 178 -23.19 8.27 17.74
N ASP A 179 -22.76 8.33 16.48
CA ASP A 179 -23.31 9.29 15.49
C ASP A 179 -24.52 8.74 14.73
N GLY A 180 -25.02 7.54 15.09
CA GLY A 180 -26.20 6.91 14.47
C GLY A 180 -25.98 6.44 13.02
N ILE A 181 -24.73 6.21 12.61
CA ILE A 181 -24.38 5.81 11.25
C ILE A 181 -24.30 4.30 11.15
N GLN A 182 -25.12 3.71 10.28
CA GLN A 182 -25.09 2.28 9.95
C GLN A 182 -24.19 2.04 8.74
N THR A 183 -23.40 0.95 8.78
CA THR A 183 -22.55 0.54 7.69
C THR A 183 -23.17 -0.58 6.89
N ALA A 184 -23.10 -0.48 5.55
CA ALA A 184 -23.63 -1.49 4.63
C ALA A 184 -22.64 -2.62 4.33
N ARG A 185 -21.39 -2.49 4.74
CA ARG A 185 -20.31 -3.46 4.47
C ARG A 185 -19.38 -3.60 5.67
N PRO A 186 -18.69 -4.75 5.81
CA PRO A 186 -17.66 -4.91 6.83
C PRO A 186 -16.54 -3.89 6.65
N PRO A 187 -15.83 -3.57 7.75
CA PRO A 187 -14.69 -2.68 7.69
C PRO A 187 -13.53 -3.31 6.91
N ALA A 188 -12.72 -2.44 6.31
CA ALA A 188 -11.49 -2.80 5.62
C ALA A 188 -10.34 -1.89 6.08
N VAL A 189 -9.12 -2.43 6.05
CA VAL A 189 -7.90 -1.66 6.21
C VAL A 189 -7.43 -1.22 4.83
N ALA A 190 -7.14 0.06 4.67
CA ALA A 190 -6.53 0.64 3.48
C ALA A 190 -5.07 0.95 3.77
N GLN A 191 -4.16 0.16 3.20
CA GLN A 191 -2.73 0.29 3.43
C GLN A 191 -2.08 1.09 2.31
N PHE A 192 -1.50 2.25 2.67
CA PHE A 192 -0.83 3.17 1.73
C PHE A 192 0.65 2.89 1.60
N ASP A 193 1.30 2.44 2.67
CA ASP A 193 2.72 2.11 2.68
C ASP A 193 2.93 0.62 2.42
N PRO A 194 4.05 0.25 1.74
CA PRO A 194 4.39 -1.16 1.53
C PRO A 194 4.53 -1.91 2.86
N PRO A 195 4.20 -3.19 2.94
CA PRO A 195 4.25 -3.99 4.17
C PRO A 195 5.66 -4.41 4.62
N TRP A 196 6.73 -3.93 3.98
CA TRP A 196 8.14 -4.21 4.27
C TRP A 196 8.93 -2.97 4.65
#